data_e2cc5639951655b5e847145037b85b54
#
_entry.id   e2cc5639951655b5e847145037b85b54
#
_cell.length_a   1.000
_cell.length_b   1.000
_cell.length_c   1.000
_cell.angle_alpha   90.00
_cell.angle_beta   90.00
_cell.angle_gamma   90.00
#
_symmetry.space_group_name_H-M   'P 1'
#
loop_
_entity.id
_entity.type
_entity.pdbx_description
1 polymer ?
#
loop_
_entity_poly.entity_id
_entity_poly.type
_entity_poly.pdbx_seq_one_letter_code
_entity_poly.pdbx_strand_id
1 'polypeptide(L)'
;MAKNKNNQAIWNTRIKKNSSSLFQKVGNSLDIDKRLYKEDIKGSIVHVEMLFKQKIISFKIKNKIIYGLNKIEREISSKKFEFNKKYEDIHMNIEKRLFQIIGEEAGYVHTARSRNDQVITDFKLWLKSATKEINNLSLIHISEPTRRVF
;
A
#
# COMPACT_ATOMS: atom_id res chain seq x y z
N MET A 1 -4.72 -32.03 14.98
CA MET A 1 -3.65 -31.32 14.22
C MET A 1 -4.31 -30.34 13.25
N ALA A 2 -4.39 -29.06 13.62
CA ALA A 2 -4.98 -28.02 12.77
C ALA A 2 -3.97 -27.61 11.72
N LYS A 3 -4.27 -27.87 10.45
CA LYS A 3 -3.46 -27.43 9.30
C LYS A 3 -3.50 -25.90 9.22
N ASN A 4 -2.32 -25.32 9.34
CA ASN A 4 -2.05 -23.89 9.26
C ASN A 4 -2.43 -23.36 7.85
N LYS A 5 -3.66 -22.78 7.71
CA LYS A 5 -4.22 -22.28 6.44
C LYS A 5 -3.71 -20.89 6.03
N ASN A 6 -2.70 -20.34 6.71
CA ASN A 6 -2.38 -18.90 6.65
C ASN A 6 -1.26 -18.49 5.69
N ASN A 7 -0.81 -19.33 4.77
CA ASN A 7 0.35 -19.03 3.91
C ASN A 7 0.07 -19.17 2.39
N GLN A 8 -1.16 -18.96 1.96
CA GLN A 8 -1.47 -19.06 0.53
C GLN A 8 -1.67 -17.66 -0.08
N ALA A 9 -1.05 -17.41 -1.24
CA ALA A 9 -1.35 -16.26 -2.08
C ALA A 9 -2.86 -16.24 -2.42
N ILE A 10 -3.46 -15.07 -2.58
CA ILE A 10 -4.92 -14.89 -2.76
C ILE A 10 -5.46 -15.73 -3.92
N TRP A 11 -4.66 -15.96 -4.97
CA TRP A 11 -5.02 -16.76 -6.15
C TRP A 11 -4.77 -18.27 -6.01
N ASN A 12 -4.13 -18.74 -4.92
CA ASN A 12 -3.86 -20.15 -4.65
C ASN A 12 -5.10 -20.98 -4.27
N THR A 13 -6.25 -20.35 -4.09
CA THR A 13 -7.51 -21.05 -3.83
C THR A 13 -7.98 -21.89 -5.02
N ARG A 14 -7.58 -21.53 -6.24
CA ARG A 14 -7.93 -22.24 -7.50
C ARG A 14 -6.82 -23.15 -8.01
N ILE A 15 -5.58 -22.91 -7.64
CA ILE A 15 -4.41 -23.65 -8.11
C ILE A 15 -3.81 -24.43 -6.94
N LYS A 16 -3.98 -25.74 -6.95
CA LYS A 16 -3.50 -26.66 -5.89
C LYS A 16 -1.98 -26.90 -5.89
N LYS A 17 -1.23 -26.36 -6.85
CA LYS A 17 0.24 -26.50 -6.93
C LYS A 17 0.92 -25.35 -6.22
N ASN A 18 1.88 -25.66 -5.34
CA ASN A 18 2.79 -24.65 -4.80
C ASN A 18 3.55 -23.99 -5.95
N SER A 19 3.54 -22.66 -6.03
CA SER A 19 4.35 -21.92 -6.98
C SER A 19 5.83 -22.26 -6.79
N SER A 20 6.58 -22.44 -7.88
CA SER A 20 8.02 -22.70 -7.80
C SER A 20 8.74 -21.53 -7.08
N SER A 21 9.86 -21.83 -6.44
CA SER A 21 10.68 -20.79 -5.76
C SER A 21 11.16 -19.71 -6.74
N LEU A 22 11.34 -20.08 -8.02
CA LEU A 22 11.69 -19.16 -9.09
C LEU A 22 10.54 -18.18 -9.39
N PHE A 23 9.31 -18.69 -9.49
CA PHE A 23 8.13 -17.88 -9.74
C PHE A 23 7.90 -16.86 -8.60
N GLN A 24 8.10 -17.27 -7.34
CA GLN A 24 8.00 -16.37 -6.19
C GLN A 24 9.08 -15.28 -6.22
N LYS A 25 10.29 -15.60 -6.66
CA LYS A 25 11.37 -14.61 -6.79
C LYS A 25 11.11 -13.61 -7.91
N VAL A 26 10.59 -14.04 -9.04
CA VAL A 26 10.29 -13.16 -10.19
C VAL A 26 9.07 -12.29 -9.92
N GLY A 27 8.05 -12.85 -9.24
CA GLY A 27 6.80 -12.13 -8.94
C GLY A 27 6.87 -11.18 -7.75
N ASN A 28 7.95 -11.20 -6.95
CA ASN A 28 8.06 -10.36 -5.76
C ASN A 28 8.56 -8.96 -6.09
N SER A 29 7.71 -7.95 -5.92
CA SER A 29 8.02 -6.53 -6.14
C SER A 29 8.35 -5.76 -4.86
N LEU A 30 8.24 -6.39 -3.68
CA LEU A 30 8.31 -5.73 -2.38
C LEU A 30 9.56 -4.84 -2.20
N ASP A 31 10.72 -5.27 -2.69
CA ASP A 31 11.96 -4.49 -2.53
C ASP A 31 11.93 -3.15 -3.29
N ILE A 32 11.07 -3.04 -4.31
CA ILE A 32 10.88 -1.83 -5.13
C ILE A 32 9.68 -1.02 -4.62
N ASP A 33 8.53 -1.67 -4.46
CA ASP A 33 7.24 -1.01 -4.22
C ASP A 33 7.00 -0.59 -2.76
N LYS A 34 7.79 -1.10 -1.80
CA LYS A 34 7.73 -0.67 -0.39
C LYS A 34 7.83 0.84 -0.19
N ARG A 35 8.41 1.56 -1.15
CA ARG A 35 8.49 3.03 -1.14
C ARG A 35 7.14 3.72 -1.39
N LEU A 36 6.18 3.01 -1.97
CA LEU A 36 4.84 3.52 -2.28
C LEU A 36 3.83 3.41 -1.12
N TYR A 37 4.28 2.99 0.07
CA TYR A 37 3.39 2.75 1.21
C TYR A 37 2.51 3.95 1.59
N LYS A 38 3.02 5.18 1.43
CA LYS A 38 2.27 6.41 1.74
C LYS A 38 1.13 6.61 0.76
N GLU A 39 1.41 6.40 -0.51
CA GLU A 39 0.45 6.52 -1.59
C GLU A 39 -0.65 5.45 -1.47
N ASP A 40 -0.27 4.20 -1.17
CA ASP A 40 -1.23 3.11 -0.95
C ASP A 40 -2.14 3.38 0.25
N ILE A 41 -1.58 3.79 1.38
CA ILE A 41 -2.36 4.12 2.57
C ILE A 41 -3.31 5.29 2.28
N LYS A 42 -2.82 6.35 1.64
CA LYS A 42 -3.64 7.51 1.25
C LYS A 42 -4.76 7.12 0.29
N GLY A 43 -4.44 6.36 -0.75
CA GLY A 43 -5.42 5.85 -1.72
C GLY A 43 -6.47 4.96 -1.05
N SER A 44 -6.05 4.10 -0.14
CA SER A 44 -6.94 3.21 0.62
C SER A 44 -7.86 3.98 1.58
N ILE A 45 -7.38 5.02 2.25
CA ILE A 45 -8.22 5.89 3.09
C ILE A 45 -9.32 6.56 2.25
N VAL A 46 -8.96 7.16 1.11
CA VAL A 46 -9.94 7.80 0.21
C VAL A 46 -10.96 6.79 -0.32
N HIS A 47 -10.52 5.58 -0.66
CA HIS A 47 -11.41 4.50 -1.10
C HIS A 47 -12.42 4.11 0.00
N VAL A 48 -11.96 3.97 1.23
CA VAL A 48 -12.81 3.65 2.40
C VAL A 48 -13.80 4.78 2.70
N GLU A 49 -13.40 6.03 2.55
CA GLU A 49 -14.30 7.18 2.65
C GLU A 49 -15.39 7.17 1.57
N MET A 50 -15.03 6.81 0.35
CA MET A 50 -15.98 6.64 -0.75
C MET A 50 -16.97 5.51 -0.44
N LEU A 51 -16.51 4.34 0.03
CA LEU A 51 -17.39 3.23 0.42
C LEU A 51 -18.38 3.65 1.51
N PHE A 52 -17.95 4.46 2.46
CA PHE A 52 -18.84 5.01 3.48
C PHE A 52 -19.88 5.99 2.88
N LYS A 53 -19.44 6.92 2.02
CA LYS A 53 -20.36 7.87 1.34
C LYS A 53 -21.42 7.16 0.50
N GLN A 54 -21.07 6.03 -0.11
CA GLN A 54 -21.97 5.18 -0.87
C GLN A 54 -22.80 4.23 0.01
N LYS A 55 -22.70 4.34 1.34
CA LYS A 55 -23.43 3.52 2.33
C LYS A 55 -23.14 2.01 2.22
N ILE A 56 -21.99 1.63 1.65
CA ILE A 56 -21.53 0.24 1.54
C ILE A 56 -21.01 -0.26 2.88
N ILE A 57 -20.34 0.61 3.64
CA ILE A 57 -19.83 0.31 4.98
C ILE A 57 -20.35 1.31 6.00
N SER A 58 -20.42 0.86 7.27
CA SER A 58 -20.87 1.72 8.38
C SER A 58 -19.77 2.72 8.81
N PHE A 59 -20.18 3.78 9.52
CA PHE A 59 -19.26 4.75 10.11
C PHE A 59 -18.26 4.09 11.05
N LYS A 60 -18.68 3.08 11.84
CA LYS A 60 -17.82 2.33 12.76
C LYS A 60 -16.71 1.59 12.00
N ILE A 61 -17.07 0.89 10.92
CA ILE A 61 -16.11 0.14 10.08
C ILE A 61 -15.13 1.11 9.42
N LYS A 62 -15.62 2.21 8.83
CA LYS A 62 -14.77 3.25 8.24
C LYS A 62 -13.69 3.72 9.22
N ASN A 63 -14.10 4.14 10.42
CA ASN A 63 -13.17 4.67 11.41
C ASN A 63 -12.15 3.64 11.88
N LYS A 64 -12.58 2.37 12.04
CA LYS A 64 -11.72 1.27 12.42
C LYS A 64 -10.63 1.01 11.38
N ILE A 65 -11.00 1.03 10.09
CA ILE A 65 -10.05 0.84 8.99
C ILE A 65 -9.06 2.02 8.92
N ILE A 66 -9.55 3.26 8.98
CA ILE A 66 -8.70 4.46 8.93
C ILE A 66 -7.71 4.47 10.11
N TYR A 67 -8.18 4.11 11.31
CA TYR A 67 -7.30 3.96 12.47
C TYR A 67 -6.19 2.93 12.23
N GLY A 68 -6.54 1.75 11.68
CA GLY A 68 -5.59 0.70 11.37
C GLY A 68 -4.54 1.13 10.32
N LEU A 69 -4.98 1.78 9.24
CA LEU A 69 -4.10 2.30 8.19
C LEU A 69 -3.13 3.36 8.72
N ASN A 70 -3.61 4.33 9.50
CA ASN A 70 -2.77 5.34 10.12
C ASN A 70 -1.77 4.76 11.13
N LYS A 71 -2.13 3.67 11.82
CA LYS A 71 -1.22 2.95 12.70
C LYS A 71 -0.09 2.27 11.89
N ILE A 72 -0.43 1.63 10.77
CA ILE A 72 0.55 1.01 9.87
C ILE A 72 1.52 2.06 9.31
N GLU A 73 1.02 3.22 8.88
CA GLU A 73 1.85 4.32 8.40
C GLU A 73 2.90 4.74 9.44
N ARG A 74 2.49 4.87 10.70
CA ARG A 74 3.42 5.19 11.81
C ARG A 74 4.43 4.06 12.05
N GLU A 75 4.00 2.79 12.00
CA GLU A 75 4.89 1.63 12.15
C GLU A 75 5.97 1.62 11.05
N ILE A 76 5.60 1.89 9.79
CA ILE A 76 6.55 1.96 8.66
C ILE A 76 7.48 3.17 8.81
N SER A 77 6.93 4.35 9.09
CA SER A 77 7.70 5.59 9.25
C SER A 77 8.71 5.52 10.40
N SER A 78 8.36 4.82 11.49
CA SER A 78 9.24 4.60 12.65
C SER A 78 10.16 3.39 12.49
N LYS A 79 10.19 2.74 11.31
CA LYS A 79 10.98 1.53 11.02
C LYS A 79 10.68 0.34 11.96
N LYS A 80 9.48 0.30 12.54
CA LYS A 80 9.01 -0.80 13.39
C LYS A 80 8.20 -1.84 12.63
N PHE A 81 7.87 -1.57 11.37
CA PHE A 81 7.12 -2.47 10.52
C PHE A 81 8.04 -3.55 9.92
N GLU A 82 7.69 -4.81 10.13
CA GLU A 82 8.42 -5.94 9.56
C GLU A 82 7.79 -6.34 8.22
N PHE A 83 8.52 -6.05 7.13
CA PHE A 83 8.11 -6.49 5.80
C PHE A 83 8.35 -7.98 5.63
N ASN A 84 7.30 -8.70 5.28
CA ASN A 84 7.39 -10.13 5.04
C ASN A 84 7.56 -10.43 3.54
N LYS A 85 8.74 -10.93 3.16
CA LYS A 85 9.07 -11.28 1.76
C LYS A 85 8.26 -12.46 1.20
N LYS A 86 7.47 -13.16 2.02
CA LYS A 86 6.51 -14.18 1.55
C LYS A 86 5.29 -13.56 0.88
N TYR A 87 5.04 -12.28 1.10
CA TYR A 87 4.01 -11.52 0.43
C TYR A 87 4.62 -10.85 -0.80
N GLU A 88 3.89 -10.89 -1.92
CA GLU A 88 4.41 -10.48 -3.21
C GLU A 88 4.75 -9.00 -3.30
N ASP A 89 3.95 -8.17 -2.62
CA ASP A 89 3.98 -6.71 -2.75
C ASP A 89 3.73 -5.99 -1.42
N ILE A 90 3.88 -4.66 -1.43
CA ILE A 90 3.61 -3.78 -0.30
C ILE A 90 2.12 -3.82 0.10
N HIS A 91 1.23 -3.89 -0.88
CA HIS A 91 -0.21 -3.86 -0.67
C HIS A 91 -0.66 -5.06 0.17
N MET A 92 -0.16 -6.26 -0.15
CA MET A 92 -0.45 -7.47 0.62
C MET A 92 0.14 -7.39 2.04
N ASN A 93 1.33 -6.81 2.20
CA ASN A 93 1.92 -6.58 3.51
C ASN A 93 1.03 -5.67 4.37
N ILE A 94 0.56 -4.56 3.82
CA ILE A 94 -0.35 -3.62 4.49
C ILE A 94 -1.69 -4.29 4.81
N GLU A 95 -2.31 -5.00 3.85
CA GLU A 95 -3.58 -5.71 4.07
C GLU A 95 -3.48 -6.76 5.19
N LYS A 96 -2.41 -7.56 5.19
CA LYS A 96 -2.19 -8.57 6.24
C LYS A 96 -1.97 -7.94 7.60
N ARG A 97 -1.22 -6.82 7.65
CA ARG A 97 -1.03 -6.09 8.90
C ARG A 97 -2.34 -5.45 9.38
N LEU A 98 -3.12 -4.89 8.46
CA LEU A 98 -4.42 -4.33 8.78
C LEU A 98 -5.36 -5.40 9.37
N PHE A 99 -5.39 -6.59 8.76
CA PHE A 99 -6.14 -7.73 9.29
C PHE A 99 -5.73 -8.11 10.72
N GLN A 100 -4.42 -8.07 11.03
CA GLN A 100 -3.93 -8.33 12.40
C GLN A 100 -4.40 -7.27 13.40
N ILE A 101 -4.60 -6.02 12.96
CA ILE A 101 -4.98 -4.90 13.84
C ILE A 101 -6.49 -4.87 14.07
N ILE A 102 -7.30 -5.03 13.01
CA ILE A 102 -8.74 -4.78 13.05
C ILE A 102 -9.61 -6.02 12.78
N GLY A 103 -9.01 -7.14 12.38
CA GLY A 103 -9.74 -8.38 12.09
C GLY A 103 -10.38 -8.40 10.71
N GLU A 104 -11.51 -9.11 10.57
CA GLU A 104 -12.18 -9.38 9.29
C GLU A 104 -12.63 -8.12 8.54
N GLU A 105 -12.93 -7.04 9.25
CA GLU A 105 -13.31 -5.77 8.64
C GLU A 105 -12.22 -5.16 7.73
N ALA A 106 -10.97 -5.61 7.86
CA ALA A 106 -9.89 -5.24 6.92
C ALA A 106 -10.23 -5.59 5.46
N GLY A 107 -10.99 -6.65 5.23
CA GLY A 107 -11.40 -7.08 3.89
C GLY A 107 -12.20 -6.03 3.10
N TYR A 108 -12.87 -5.11 3.77
CA TYR A 108 -13.62 -4.04 3.09
C TYR A 108 -12.74 -3.08 2.29
N VAL A 109 -11.45 -2.95 2.62
CA VAL A 109 -10.51 -2.10 1.83
C VAL A 109 -10.43 -2.54 0.37
N HIS A 110 -10.68 -3.83 0.10
CA HIS A 110 -10.59 -4.40 -1.24
C HIS A 110 -11.96 -4.47 -1.97
N THR A 111 -13.02 -3.97 -1.34
CA THR A 111 -14.38 -4.00 -1.90
C THR A 111 -14.43 -3.20 -3.20
N ALA A 112 -14.85 -3.85 -4.30
CA ALA A 112 -14.97 -3.26 -5.64
C ALA A 112 -13.68 -2.59 -6.15
N ARG A 113 -12.49 -3.04 -5.71
CA ARG A 113 -11.19 -2.51 -6.10
C ARG A 113 -10.33 -3.61 -6.71
N SER A 114 -9.80 -3.37 -7.90
CA SER A 114 -8.79 -4.22 -8.51
C SER A 114 -7.40 -3.90 -7.96
N ARG A 115 -6.55 -4.92 -7.77
CA ARG A 115 -5.13 -4.71 -7.43
C ARG A 115 -4.42 -3.86 -8.48
N ASN A 116 -4.75 -4.03 -9.76
CA ASN A 116 -4.17 -3.25 -10.84
C ASN A 116 -4.51 -1.76 -10.73
N ASP A 117 -5.77 -1.44 -10.39
CA ASP A 117 -6.18 -0.05 -10.18
C ASP A 117 -5.46 0.58 -8.99
N GLN A 118 -5.25 -0.20 -7.92
CA GLN A 118 -4.51 0.20 -6.73
C GLN A 118 -3.07 0.58 -7.09
N VAL A 119 -2.33 -0.35 -7.69
CA VAL A 119 -0.92 -0.16 -8.07
C VAL A 119 -0.72 1.05 -8.99
N ILE A 120 -1.57 1.19 -10.02
CA ILE A 120 -1.48 2.32 -10.96
C ILE A 120 -1.83 3.65 -10.28
N THR A 121 -2.79 3.66 -9.37
CA THR A 121 -3.16 4.87 -8.61
C THR A 121 -1.99 5.31 -7.74
N ASP A 122 -1.37 4.39 -7.02
CA ASP A 122 -0.25 4.67 -6.12
C ASP A 122 0.96 5.18 -6.90
N PHE A 123 1.28 4.54 -8.03
CA PHE A 123 2.34 5.00 -8.91
C PHE A 123 2.07 6.42 -9.45
N LYS A 124 0.84 6.72 -9.88
CA LYS A 124 0.47 8.07 -10.35
C LYS A 124 0.58 9.12 -9.24
N LEU A 125 0.17 8.78 -8.02
CA LEU A 125 0.30 9.68 -6.86
C LEU A 125 1.77 9.96 -6.55
N TRP A 126 2.60 8.92 -6.53
CA TRP A 126 4.03 9.06 -6.34
C TRP A 126 4.68 9.89 -7.44
N LEU A 127 4.38 9.61 -8.71
CA LEU A 127 4.91 10.36 -9.86
C LEU A 127 4.54 11.84 -9.77
N LYS A 128 3.31 12.15 -9.40
CA LYS A 128 2.87 13.54 -9.20
C LYS A 128 3.67 14.24 -8.10
N SER A 129 3.95 13.57 -7.01
CA SER A 129 4.76 14.12 -5.91
C SER A 129 6.22 14.32 -6.33
N ALA A 130 6.83 13.33 -6.99
CA ALA A 130 8.20 13.40 -7.49
C ALA A 130 8.38 14.50 -8.55
N THR A 131 7.43 14.65 -9.48
CA THR A 131 7.46 15.72 -10.48
C THR A 131 7.36 17.10 -9.83
N LYS A 132 6.53 17.25 -8.80
CA LYS A 132 6.44 18.53 -8.07
C LYS A 132 7.74 18.87 -7.35
N GLU A 133 8.41 17.89 -6.77
CA GLU A 133 9.70 18.07 -6.11
C GLU A 133 10.78 18.47 -7.11
N ILE A 134 10.86 17.79 -8.26
CA ILE A 134 11.81 18.14 -9.35
C ILE A 134 11.54 19.57 -9.84
N ASN A 135 10.29 19.94 -10.09
CA ASN A 135 9.95 21.30 -10.49
C ASN A 135 10.39 22.35 -9.46
N ASN A 136 10.16 22.10 -8.18
CA ASN A 136 10.59 23.02 -7.13
C ASN A 136 12.12 23.17 -7.09
N LEU A 137 12.86 22.08 -7.20
CA LEU A 137 14.33 22.10 -7.27
C LEU A 137 14.82 22.83 -8.52
N SER A 138 14.20 22.59 -9.67
CA SER A 138 14.53 23.27 -10.93
C SER A 138 14.29 24.78 -10.82
N LEU A 139 13.18 25.22 -10.27
CA LEU A 139 12.90 26.64 -10.06
C LEU A 139 13.92 27.33 -9.14
N ILE A 140 14.37 26.65 -8.07
CA ILE A 140 15.41 27.17 -7.17
C ILE A 140 16.73 27.35 -7.92
N HIS A 141 17.14 26.37 -8.73
CA HIS A 141 18.42 26.40 -9.43
C HIS A 141 18.43 27.27 -10.70
N ILE A 142 17.29 27.40 -11.40
CA ILE A 142 17.19 28.15 -12.66
C ILE A 142 16.75 29.60 -12.42
N SER A 143 15.84 29.82 -11.46
CA SER A 143 15.25 31.17 -11.22
C SER A 143 16.05 32.03 -10.24
N GLU A 144 16.94 31.44 -9.44
CA GLU A 144 17.94 32.17 -8.66
C GLU A 144 19.34 31.94 -9.27
N PRO A 145 19.70 32.71 -10.31
CA PRO A 145 21.09 32.73 -10.72
C PRO A 145 21.91 33.19 -9.53
N THR A 146 22.86 32.38 -9.11
CA THR A 146 23.84 32.70 -8.09
C THR A 146 24.36 34.09 -8.40
N ARG A 147 23.95 35.11 -7.61
CA ARG A 147 24.58 36.43 -7.65
C ARG A 147 26.05 36.19 -7.33
N ARG A 148 26.89 36.14 -8.35
CA ARG A 148 28.32 36.35 -8.17
C ARG A 148 28.44 37.75 -7.59
N VAL A 149 28.67 37.84 -6.30
CA VAL A 149 29.18 39.06 -5.63
C VAL A 149 30.63 39.11 -6.07
N PHE A 150 30.93 40.02 -6.99
CA PHE A 150 32.29 40.45 -7.26
C PHE A 150 32.72 41.41 -6.18
#